data_94842623af47fe5acb8252138efbf6d6
#
_entry.id   94842623af47fe5acb8252138efbf6d6
#
_cell.length_a   1.000
_cell.length_b   1.000
_cell.length_c   1.000
_cell.angle_alpha   90.00
_cell.angle_beta   90.00
_cell.angle_gamma   90.00
#
_symmetry.space_group_name_H-M   'P 1'
#
loop_
_entity.id
_entity.type
_entity.pdbx_description
1 polymer ?
#
loop_
_entity_poly.entity_id
_entity_poly.type
_entity_poly.pdbx_seq_one_letter_code
_entity_poly.pdbx_strand_id
1 'polypeptide(L)'
;MQERNSKQEEALFTLLMDQVARQENQQAREAMDALADSWDGAQDYLHVVIHHETLDAAQVTLSRCRTLCRLEQGDDLLPELTQLRQQLELLAQL
;
A
#
# COMPACT_ATOMS: atom_id res chain seq x y z
N MET A 1 -23.18 3.44 -2.76
CA MET A 1 -22.27 3.34 -2.20
C MET A 1 -21.16 2.88 -2.88
N GLN A 2 -20.08 2.99 -2.55
CA GLN A 2 -19.12 2.71 -3.22
C GLN A 2 -18.38 1.84 -2.59
N GLU A 3 -18.23 0.73 -3.00
CA GLU A 3 -17.46 -0.10 -2.38
C GLU A 3 -16.14 0.29 -2.64
N ARG A 4 -15.28 0.17 -1.68
CA ARG A 4 -13.96 0.38 -1.86
C ARG A 4 -13.54 -0.51 -2.87
N ASN A 5 -12.73 -0.11 -3.67
CA ASN A 5 -12.42 -0.88 -4.74
C ASN A 5 -11.27 -1.73 -4.40
N SER A 6 -11.49 -2.78 -3.67
CA SER A 6 -10.41 -3.67 -3.27
C SER A 6 -9.76 -4.34 -4.46
N LYS A 7 -10.48 -4.53 -5.56
CA LYS A 7 -9.85 -5.07 -6.75
C LYS A 7 -8.87 -4.09 -7.35
N GLN A 8 -9.16 -2.80 -7.25
CA GLN A 8 -8.26 -1.79 -7.77
C GLN A 8 -7.00 -1.73 -6.92
N GLU A 9 -7.13 -1.87 -5.62
CA GLU A 9 -5.97 -1.90 -4.73
C GLU A 9 -5.11 -3.12 -4.98
N GLU A 10 -5.74 -4.28 -5.20
CA GLU A 10 -5.00 -5.48 -5.54
C GLU A 10 -4.23 -5.30 -6.83
N ALA A 11 -4.84 -4.69 -7.82
CA ALA A 11 -4.17 -4.44 -9.09
C ALA A 11 -2.98 -3.53 -8.92
N LEU A 12 -3.10 -2.51 -8.08
CA LEU A 12 -1.99 -1.60 -7.81
C LEU A 12 -0.83 -2.32 -7.13
N PHE A 13 -1.13 -3.18 -6.15
CA PHE A 13 -0.09 -3.95 -5.49
C PHE A 13 0.62 -4.89 -6.46
N THR A 14 -0.16 -5.58 -7.30
CA THR A 14 0.42 -6.50 -8.26
C THR A 14 1.33 -5.77 -9.25
N LEU A 15 0.87 -4.64 -9.76
CA LEU A 15 1.66 -3.84 -10.67
C LEU A 15 2.92 -3.32 -10.00
N LEU A 16 2.80 -2.80 -8.80
CA LEU A 16 3.93 -2.24 -8.08
C LEU A 16 4.98 -3.31 -7.81
N MET A 17 4.55 -4.47 -7.32
CA MET A 17 5.49 -5.54 -7.01
C MET A 17 6.20 -6.04 -8.27
N ASP A 18 5.48 -6.12 -9.39
CA ASP A 18 6.09 -6.50 -10.65
C ASP A 18 7.13 -5.48 -11.10
N GLN A 19 6.81 -4.21 -10.98
CA GLN A 19 7.73 -3.16 -11.40
C GLN A 19 8.97 -3.13 -10.51
N VAL A 20 8.82 -3.35 -9.21
CA VAL A 20 9.95 -3.42 -8.30
C VAL A 20 10.83 -4.62 -8.66
N ALA A 21 10.23 -5.77 -8.94
CA ALA A 21 10.98 -6.96 -9.29
C ALA A 21 11.75 -6.79 -10.59
N ARG A 22 11.23 -5.97 -11.50
CA ARG A 22 11.90 -5.71 -12.77
C ARG A 22 12.83 -4.51 -12.70
N GLN A 23 12.95 -3.90 -11.55
CA GLN A 23 13.81 -2.74 -11.34
C GLN A 23 13.40 -1.54 -12.20
N GLU A 24 12.11 -1.41 -12.46
CA GLU A 24 11.56 -0.26 -13.17
C GLU A 24 11.25 0.82 -12.15
N ASN A 25 12.30 1.50 -11.70
CA ASN A 25 12.21 2.33 -10.50
C ASN A 25 11.29 3.53 -10.64
N GLN A 26 11.27 4.16 -11.80
CA GLN A 26 10.40 5.32 -11.97
C GLN A 26 8.95 4.92 -11.98
N GLN A 27 8.61 3.84 -12.70
CA GLN A 27 7.25 3.35 -12.72
C GLN A 27 6.82 2.86 -11.34
N ALA A 28 7.74 2.25 -10.60
CA ALA A 28 7.45 1.80 -9.25
C ALA A 28 7.13 2.98 -8.34
N ARG A 29 7.86 4.08 -8.48
CA ARG A 29 7.57 5.27 -7.68
C ARG A 29 6.21 5.85 -8.01
N GLU A 30 5.86 5.86 -9.30
CA GLU A 30 4.54 6.36 -9.71
C GLU A 30 3.42 5.48 -9.15
N ALA A 31 3.60 4.17 -9.21
CA ALA A 31 2.60 3.26 -8.66
C ALA A 31 2.52 3.37 -7.14
N MET A 32 3.65 3.59 -6.49
CA MET A 32 3.68 3.77 -5.04
C MET A 32 2.93 5.04 -4.65
N ASP A 33 3.11 6.11 -5.40
CA ASP A 33 2.40 7.36 -5.14
C ASP A 33 0.90 7.17 -5.35
N ALA A 34 0.50 6.42 -6.36
CA ALA A 34 -0.92 6.14 -6.60
C ALA A 34 -1.51 5.34 -5.45
N LEU A 35 -0.76 4.38 -4.91
CA LEU A 35 -1.21 3.59 -3.79
C LEU A 35 -1.35 4.46 -2.54
N ALA A 36 -0.40 5.34 -2.29
CA ALA A 36 -0.45 6.24 -1.15
C ALA A 36 -1.62 7.21 -1.26
N ASP A 37 -1.90 7.72 -2.46
CA ASP A 37 -3.03 8.62 -2.67
C ASP A 37 -4.35 7.89 -2.41
N SER A 38 -4.45 6.65 -2.85
CA SER A 38 -5.63 5.85 -2.61
C SER A 38 -5.83 5.63 -1.12
N TRP A 39 -4.75 5.38 -0.39
CA TRP A 39 -4.79 5.19 1.05
C TRP A 39 -5.26 6.45 1.74
N ASP A 40 -4.70 7.61 1.36
CA ASP A 40 -5.07 8.89 1.97
C ASP A 40 -6.55 9.18 1.74
N GLY A 41 -7.07 8.86 0.58
CA GLY A 41 -8.48 9.11 0.28
C GLY A 41 -9.41 8.26 1.12
N ALA A 42 -8.96 7.09 1.55
CA ALA A 42 -9.77 6.20 2.34
C ALA A 42 -9.62 6.39 3.84
N GLN A 43 -8.60 7.13 4.26
CA GLN A 43 -8.22 7.16 5.65
C GLN A 43 -9.27 7.77 6.56
N ASP A 44 -9.94 8.81 6.13
CA ASP A 44 -10.97 9.44 6.93
C ASP A 44 -12.07 8.47 7.27
N TYR A 45 -12.51 7.68 6.28
CA TYR A 45 -13.52 6.68 6.51
C TYR A 45 -13.02 5.60 7.46
N LEU A 46 -11.79 5.15 7.26
CA LEU A 46 -11.24 4.07 8.08
C LEU A 46 -11.11 4.49 9.54
N HIS A 47 -10.79 5.75 9.79
CA HIS A 47 -10.68 6.24 11.15
C HIS A 47 -11.98 6.14 11.92
N VAL A 48 -13.09 6.21 11.22
CA VAL A 48 -14.39 6.17 11.88
C VAL A 48 -14.76 4.76 12.27
N VAL A 49 -14.43 3.77 11.46
CA VAL A 49 -14.97 2.43 11.60
C VAL A 49 -14.00 1.34 12.01
N ILE A 50 -12.72 1.64 12.15
CA ILE A 50 -11.75 0.60 12.34
C ILE A 50 -10.82 0.86 13.51
N HIS A 51 -10.22 -0.19 14.01
CA HIS A 51 -9.32 -0.10 15.16
C HIS A 51 -8.10 0.72 14.81
N HIS A 52 -7.80 1.68 15.66
CA HIS A 52 -6.67 2.58 15.42
C HIS A 52 -5.33 1.84 15.36
N GLU A 53 -5.17 0.79 16.14
CA GLU A 53 -3.89 0.09 16.14
C GLU A 53 -3.58 -0.54 14.80
N THR A 54 -4.58 -1.16 14.19
CA THR A 54 -4.38 -1.78 12.88
C THR A 54 -4.11 -0.72 11.82
N LEU A 55 -4.83 0.39 11.89
CA LEU A 55 -4.63 1.47 10.95
C LEU A 55 -3.25 2.08 11.10
N ASP A 56 -2.81 2.30 12.33
CA ASP A 56 -1.50 2.89 12.59
C ASP A 56 -0.38 1.96 12.09
N ALA A 57 -0.52 0.66 12.32
CA ALA A 57 0.47 -0.30 11.85
C ALA A 57 0.58 -0.27 10.33
N ALA A 58 -0.55 -0.18 9.64
CA ALA A 58 -0.55 -0.11 8.19
C ALA A 58 0.11 1.18 7.70
N GLN A 59 -0.12 2.29 8.40
CA GLN A 59 0.50 3.56 8.02
C GLN A 59 2.01 3.52 8.18
N VAL A 60 2.50 2.87 9.23
CA VAL A 60 3.95 2.73 9.42
C VAL A 60 4.54 1.89 8.29
N THR A 61 3.87 0.79 7.94
CA THR A 61 4.35 -0.05 6.84
C THR A 61 4.34 0.71 5.52
N LEU A 62 3.30 1.50 5.28
CA LEU A 62 3.22 2.30 4.05
C LEU A 62 4.36 3.30 3.97
N SER A 63 4.67 3.99 5.07
CA SER A 63 5.77 4.94 5.11
C SER A 63 7.09 4.26 4.83
N ARG A 64 7.27 3.06 5.38
CA ARG A 64 8.49 2.30 5.14
C ARG A 64 8.61 1.91 3.67
N CYS A 65 7.50 1.48 3.08
CA CYS A 65 7.48 1.14 1.67
C CYS A 65 7.85 2.33 0.79
N ARG A 66 7.33 3.50 1.13
CA ARG A 66 7.63 4.70 0.35
C ARG A 66 9.11 5.07 0.43
N THR A 67 9.68 4.94 1.62
CA THR A 67 11.10 5.23 1.80
C THR A 67 11.97 4.25 1.01
N LEU A 68 11.66 2.96 1.11
CA LEU A 68 12.44 1.96 0.39
C LEU A 68 12.31 2.12 -1.12
N CYS A 69 11.14 2.50 -1.59
CA CYS A 69 10.92 2.75 -3.01
C CYS A 69 11.75 3.94 -3.47
N ARG A 70 11.78 5.00 -2.68
CA ARG A 70 12.55 6.18 -3.03
C ARG A 70 14.04 5.88 -3.06
N LEU A 71 14.50 5.00 -2.18
CA LEU A 71 15.90 4.63 -2.13
C LEU A 71 16.25 3.52 -3.12
N GLU A 72 15.26 3.05 -3.87
CA GLU A 72 15.45 2.02 -4.89
C GLU A 72 15.97 0.72 -4.29
N GLN A 73 15.51 0.38 -3.09
CA GLN A 73 15.92 -0.85 -2.43
C GLN A 73 14.83 -1.89 -2.61
N GLY A 74 14.69 -2.39 -3.82
CA GLY A 74 13.60 -3.29 -4.18
C GLY A 74 13.59 -4.59 -3.39
N ASP A 75 14.78 -5.12 -3.07
CA ASP A 75 14.83 -6.38 -2.33
C ASP A 75 14.23 -6.24 -0.94
N ASP A 76 14.40 -5.08 -0.32
CA ASP A 76 13.80 -4.84 0.99
C ASP A 76 12.35 -4.41 0.87
N LEU A 77 11.99 -3.79 -0.24
CA LEU A 77 10.65 -3.28 -0.46
C LEU A 77 9.64 -4.40 -0.66
N LEU A 78 10.00 -5.46 -1.36
CA LEU A 78 9.05 -6.52 -1.68
C LEU A 78 8.43 -7.17 -0.44
N PRO A 79 9.21 -7.55 0.59
CA PRO A 79 8.58 -8.11 1.79
C PRO A 79 7.68 -7.10 2.51
N GLU A 80 8.05 -5.82 2.51
CA GLU A 80 7.24 -4.81 3.15
C GLU A 80 5.93 -4.61 2.42
N LEU A 81 5.94 -4.66 1.09
CA LEU A 81 4.71 -4.55 0.31
C LEU A 81 3.78 -5.73 0.60
N THR A 82 4.34 -6.92 0.75
CA THR A 82 3.55 -8.09 1.10
C THR A 82 2.88 -7.89 2.45
N GLN A 83 3.61 -7.35 3.41
CA GLN A 83 3.05 -7.09 4.73
C GLN A 83 1.94 -6.03 4.67
N LEU A 84 2.16 -4.96 3.92
CA LEU A 84 1.16 -3.91 3.77
C LEU A 84 -0.10 -4.47 3.15
N ARG A 85 0.04 -5.31 2.13
CA ARG A 85 -1.11 -5.91 1.48
C ARG A 85 -1.92 -6.74 2.46
N GLN A 86 -1.25 -7.52 3.31
CA GLN A 86 -1.93 -8.31 4.31
C GLN A 86 -2.64 -7.44 5.33
N GLN A 87 -2.02 -6.34 5.74
CA GLN A 87 -2.64 -5.42 6.68
C GLN A 87 -3.89 -4.78 6.09
N LEU A 88 -3.84 -4.41 4.81
CA LEU A 88 -5.00 -3.82 4.16
C LEU A 88 -6.13 -4.85 3.98
N GLU A 89 -5.80 -6.10 3.74
CA GLU A 89 -6.80 -7.14 3.68
C GLU A 89 -7.50 -7.34 5.02
N LEU A 90 -6.76 -7.25 6.10
CA LEU A 90 -7.37 -7.34 7.42
C LEU A 90 -8.31 -6.17 7.68
N LEU A 91 -7.92 -4.97 7.28
CA LEU A 91 -8.79 -3.82 7.42
C LEU A 91 -10.08 -3.99 6.61
N ALA A 92 -9.97 -4.58 5.44
CA ALA A 92 -11.13 -4.76 4.58
C ALA A 92 -12.13 -5.77 5.14
N GLN A 93 -11.67 -6.64 6.05
CA GLN A 93 -12.55 -7.64 6.63
C GLN A 93 -13.31 -7.12 7.84
N LEU A 94 -12.98 -5.96 8.31
CA LEU A 94 -13.65 -5.37 9.45
C LEU A 94 -14.89 -4.62 9.02
#